data_dc903a0985cb3635891e99d50db7ca63
#
_entry.id   dc903a0985cb3635891e99d50db7ca63
#
_cell.length_a   1.000
_cell.length_b   1.000
_cell.length_c   1.000
_cell.angle_alpha   90.00
_cell.angle_beta   90.00
_cell.angle_gamma   90.00
#
_symmetry.space_group_name_H-M   'P 1'
#
loop_
_entity.id
_entity.type
_entity.pdbx_description
1 polymer ?
#
loop_
_entity_poly.entity_id
_entity_poly.type
_entity_poly.pdbx_seq_one_letter_code
_entity_poly.pdbx_strand_id
1 'polypeptide(L)'
;RRRCIVPASAFYEWRAIPGEKKKQKLRFSSPDAAPLAIAGLWESWTRPETGETVESYTIITTSANEFMAPIHDRMPAILGKADWEAWLDPEAGNPLLLESMLQPCPDDWLECEAA
;
A
#
# COMPACT_ATOMS: atom_id res chain seq x y z
N ARG A 1 11.24 -1.26 11.66
CA ARG A 1 12.66 -1.20 11.55
C ARG A 1 13.13 -0.70 10.19
N ARG A 2 12.98 -1.52 9.18
CA ARG A 2 13.29 -1.10 7.81
C ARG A 2 12.01 -0.68 7.11
N ARG A 3 11.34 0.26 7.70
CA ARG A 3 10.10 0.79 7.16
C ARG A 3 10.41 1.84 6.11
N CYS A 4 9.55 1.90 5.09
CA CYS A 4 9.66 2.89 4.03
C CYS A 4 8.28 3.30 3.56
N ILE A 5 8.25 4.34 2.77
CA ILE A 5 7.02 4.79 2.10
C ILE A 5 7.25 4.59 0.61
N VAL A 6 6.30 3.89 -0.03
CA VAL A 6 6.33 3.69 -1.47
C VAL A 6 5.33 4.66 -2.09
N PRO A 7 5.82 5.71 -2.76
CA PRO A 7 4.90 6.63 -3.42
C PRO A 7 4.35 6.00 -4.69
N ALA A 8 3.06 6.17 -4.92
CA ALA A 8 2.42 5.62 -6.10
C ALA A 8 1.35 6.57 -6.59
N SER A 9 1.28 6.76 -7.90
CA SER A 9 0.22 7.58 -8.48
C SER A 9 -1.11 6.83 -8.50
N ALA A 10 -1.05 5.49 -8.46
CA ALA A 10 -2.25 4.66 -8.49
C ALA A 10 -1.88 3.23 -8.13
N PHE A 11 -2.89 2.44 -7.82
CA PHE A 11 -2.75 0.99 -7.78
C PHE A 11 -3.94 0.36 -8.49
N TYR A 12 -3.83 -0.91 -8.83
CA TYR A 12 -4.81 -1.58 -9.68
C TYR A 12 -5.34 -2.82 -9.01
N GLU A 13 -6.64 -3.09 -9.23
CA GLU A 13 -7.27 -4.32 -8.81
C GLU A 13 -8.22 -4.78 -9.91
N TRP A 14 -8.54 -6.07 -9.87
CA TRP A 14 -9.39 -6.67 -10.88
C TRP A 14 -10.68 -7.11 -10.22
N ARG A 15 -11.81 -6.70 -10.82
CA ARG A 15 -13.14 -7.04 -10.34
C ARG A 15 -13.74 -8.10 -11.25
N ALA A 16 -14.28 -9.17 -10.63
CA ALA A 16 -14.97 -10.19 -11.39
C ALA A 16 -16.29 -9.62 -11.93
N ILE A 17 -16.59 -9.95 -13.20
CA ILE A 17 -17.83 -9.54 -13.84
C ILE A 17 -18.68 -10.78 -13.99
N PRO A 18 -19.90 -10.80 -13.42
CA PRO A 18 -20.77 -11.99 -13.52
C PRO A 18 -20.96 -12.40 -14.96
N GLY A 19 -20.77 -13.71 -15.23
CA GLY A 19 -20.98 -14.27 -16.57
C GLY A 19 -19.83 -14.08 -17.52
N GLU A 20 -18.73 -13.44 -17.10
CA GLU A 20 -17.58 -13.21 -17.97
C GLU A 20 -16.34 -13.91 -17.43
N LYS A 21 -15.47 -14.33 -18.35
CA LYS A 21 -14.21 -14.97 -17.97
C LYS A 21 -13.16 -13.97 -17.57
N LYS A 22 -13.15 -12.81 -18.22
CA LYS A 22 -12.17 -11.76 -17.93
C LYS A 22 -12.68 -10.86 -16.82
N LYS A 23 -11.75 -10.44 -15.97
CA LYS A 23 -12.06 -9.48 -14.92
C LYS A 23 -11.87 -8.07 -15.46
N GLN A 24 -12.56 -7.13 -14.85
CA GLN A 24 -12.40 -5.72 -15.17
C GLN A 24 -11.28 -5.14 -14.35
N LYS A 25 -10.30 -4.52 -15.02
CA LYS A 25 -9.20 -3.84 -14.35
C LYS A 25 -9.65 -2.46 -13.91
N LEU A 26 -9.40 -2.13 -12.67
CA LEU A 26 -9.77 -0.85 -12.09
C LEU A 26 -8.54 -0.13 -11.57
N ARG A 27 -8.54 1.18 -11.68
CA ARG A 27 -7.45 2.04 -11.23
C ARG A 27 -7.92 2.85 -10.04
N PHE A 28 -7.14 2.79 -8.96
CA PHE A 28 -7.42 3.52 -7.73
C PHE A 28 -6.38 4.60 -7.52
N SER A 29 -6.82 5.82 -7.28
CA SER A 29 -5.91 6.95 -7.11
C SER A 29 -6.53 7.95 -6.15
N SER A 30 -5.74 8.95 -5.77
CA SER A 30 -6.19 10.03 -4.92
C SER A 30 -7.07 10.99 -5.72
N PRO A 31 -8.20 11.46 -5.17
CA PRO A 31 -9.07 12.41 -5.89
C PRO A 31 -8.37 13.71 -6.28
N ASP A 32 -7.35 14.13 -5.53
CA ASP A 32 -6.64 15.38 -5.82
C ASP A 32 -5.37 15.15 -6.63
N ALA A 33 -5.19 13.95 -7.18
CA ALA A 33 -4.05 13.59 -8.01
C ALA A 33 -2.72 13.58 -7.25
N ALA A 34 -2.73 13.69 -5.93
CA ALA A 34 -1.51 13.58 -5.14
C ALA A 34 -1.05 12.11 -5.09
N PRO A 35 0.25 11.86 -4.97
CA PRO A 35 0.72 10.49 -4.82
C PRO A 35 0.18 9.85 -3.54
N LEU A 36 -0.10 8.54 -3.61
CA LEU A 36 -0.46 7.75 -2.45
C LEU A 36 0.82 7.36 -1.72
N ALA A 37 0.80 7.44 -0.38
CA ALA A 37 1.95 7.05 0.43
C ALA A 37 1.68 5.66 1.02
N ILE A 38 2.19 4.63 0.35
CA ILE A 38 1.93 3.26 0.76
C ILE A 38 3.00 2.82 1.74
N ALA A 39 2.58 2.25 2.88
CA ALA A 39 3.51 1.71 3.86
C ALA A 39 4.23 0.51 3.30
N GLY A 40 5.53 0.47 3.49
CA GLY A 40 6.34 -0.63 2.98
C GLY A 40 7.45 -1.00 3.94
N LEU A 41 8.06 -2.14 3.64
CA LEU A 41 9.26 -2.63 4.31
C LEU A 41 10.31 -2.90 3.26
N TRP A 42 11.58 -2.68 3.59
CA TRP A 42 12.64 -2.94 2.65
C TRP A 42 13.69 -3.84 3.26
N GLU A 43 14.45 -4.49 2.40
CA GLU A 43 15.50 -5.42 2.80
C GLU A 43 16.72 -5.22 1.93
N SER A 44 17.87 -5.54 2.51
CA SER A 44 19.13 -5.56 1.78
C SER A 44 19.74 -6.94 1.97
N TRP A 45 20.15 -7.56 0.88
CA TRP A 45 20.74 -8.90 0.92
C TRP A 45 21.98 -8.93 0.05
N THR A 46 23.05 -9.50 0.58
CA THR A 46 24.31 -9.61 -0.15
C THR A 46 24.46 -11.04 -0.62
N ARG A 47 24.63 -11.19 -1.95
CA ARG A 47 24.81 -12.49 -2.57
C ARG A 47 26.18 -13.05 -2.17
N PRO A 48 26.23 -14.22 -1.52
CA PRO A 48 27.53 -14.72 -1.02
C PRO A 48 28.53 -15.01 -2.13
N GLU A 49 28.06 -15.48 -3.31
CA GLU A 49 28.95 -15.89 -4.39
C GLU A 49 29.65 -14.72 -5.07
N THR A 50 28.98 -13.57 -5.16
CA THR A 50 29.50 -12.46 -5.94
C THR A 50 29.78 -11.21 -5.14
N GLY A 51 29.27 -11.13 -3.90
CA GLY A 51 29.35 -9.91 -3.11
C GLY A 51 28.38 -8.84 -3.55
N GLU A 52 27.52 -9.14 -4.52
CA GLU A 52 26.53 -8.20 -5.00
C GLU A 52 25.43 -8.00 -3.96
N THR A 53 25.07 -6.72 -3.73
CA THR A 53 24.00 -6.38 -2.81
C THR A 53 22.71 -6.13 -3.58
N VAL A 54 21.64 -6.82 -3.15
CA VAL A 54 20.32 -6.66 -3.74
C VAL A 54 19.42 -6.00 -2.70
N GLU A 55 18.81 -4.88 -3.07
CA GLU A 55 17.84 -4.22 -2.22
C GLU A 55 16.46 -4.40 -2.81
N SER A 56 15.49 -4.72 -1.96
CA SER A 56 14.12 -4.96 -2.38
C SER A 56 13.18 -4.37 -1.35
N TYR A 57 11.92 -4.19 -1.75
CA TYR A 57 10.89 -3.74 -0.84
C TYR A 57 9.59 -4.48 -1.12
N THR A 58 8.71 -4.45 -0.13
CA THR A 58 7.35 -4.97 -0.29
C THR A 58 6.40 -3.96 0.30
N ILE A 59 5.20 -3.88 -0.27
CA ILE A 59 4.16 -3.04 0.30
C ILE A 59 3.39 -3.84 1.33
N ILE A 60 2.85 -3.13 2.32
CA ILE A 60 2.04 -3.74 3.35
C ILE A 60 0.58 -3.60 2.94
N THR A 61 -0.18 -4.69 3.05
CA THR A 61 -1.60 -4.67 2.78
C THR A 61 -2.38 -4.78 4.08
N THR A 62 -3.61 -4.31 4.04
CA THR A 62 -4.53 -4.37 5.18
C THR A 62 -5.89 -4.80 4.66
N SER A 63 -6.87 -4.97 5.55
CA SER A 63 -8.22 -5.30 5.14
C SER A 63 -8.81 -4.14 4.34
N ALA A 64 -9.74 -4.44 3.45
CA ALA A 64 -10.35 -3.43 2.61
C ALA A 64 -11.26 -2.51 3.41
N ASN A 65 -11.25 -1.21 3.08
CA ASN A 65 -12.25 -0.29 3.57
C ASN A 65 -13.58 -0.56 2.83
N GLU A 66 -14.61 0.20 3.17
CA GLU A 66 -15.94 -0.05 2.56
C GLU A 66 -15.94 0.29 1.06
N PHE A 67 -15.12 1.24 0.66
CA PHE A 67 -15.02 1.61 -0.75
C PHE A 67 -14.42 0.47 -1.58
N MET A 68 -13.42 -0.22 -1.03
CA MET A 68 -12.68 -1.26 -1.74
C MET A 68 -13.32 -2.65 -1.60
N ALA A 69 -14.03 -2.90 -0.50
CA ALA A 69 -14.52 -4.22 -0.17
C ALA A 69 -15.30 -4.92 -1.28
N PRO A 70 -16.15 -4.20 -2.06
CA PRO A 70 -16.88 -4.87 -3.16
C PRO A 70 -15.97 -5.38 -4.27
N ILE A 71 -14.72 -4.91 -4.32
CA ILE A 71 -13.81 -5.23 -5.40
C ILE A 71 -12.76 -6.25 -4.96
N HIS A 72 -12.21 -6.06 -3.78
CA HIS A 72 -11.16 -6.93 -3.26
C HIS A 72 -11.17 -6.85 -1.74
N ASP A 73 -10.77 -7.94 -1.06
CA ASP A 73 -10.82 -7.99 0.40
C ASP A 73 -9.57 -7.42 1.07
N ARG A 74 -8.56 -7.07 0.30
CA ARG A 74 -7.32 -6.46 0.81
C ARG A 74 -7.02 -5.21 0.01
N MET A 75 -6.24 -4.31 0.62
CA MET A 75 -5.80 -3.10 -0.06
C MET A 75 -4.46 -2.67 0.52
N PRO A 76 -3.69 -1.84 -0.20
CA PRO A 76 -2.46 -1.30 0.37
C PRO A 76 -2.75 -0.47 1.61
N ALA A 77 -1.85 -0.54 2.58
CA ALA A 77 -1.93 0.31 3.76
C ALA A 77 -1.44 1.71 3.37
N ILE A 78 -2.37 2.65 3.25
CA ILE A 78 -2.06 4.01 2.79
C ILE A 78 -1.94 4.91 4.01
N LEU A 79 -0.79 5.57 4.12
CA LEU A 79 -0.49 6.41 5.28
C LEU A 79 -0.97 7.84 5.04
N GLY A 80 -1.65 8.41 6.03
CA GLY A 80 -1.94 9.83 6.01
C GLY A 80 -0.69 10.63 6.31
N LYS A 81 -0.65 11.86 5.81
CA LYS A 81 0.54 12.69 5.95
C LYS A 81 0.95 12.86 7.41
N ALA A 82 0.00 12.88 8.31
CA ALA A 82 0.28 13.03 9.75
C ALA A 82 1.09 11.86 10.32
N ASP A 83 1.06 10.70 9.65
CA ASP A 83 1.74 9.50 10.14
C ASP A 83 3.09 9.26 9.47
N TRP A 84 3.45 10.03 8.45
CA TRP A 84 4.66 9.76 7.67
C TRP A 84 5.92 9.77 8.53
N GLU A 85 6.07 10.80 9.33
CA GLU A 85 7.28 10.97 10.13
C GLU A 85 7.43 9.84 11.14
N ALA A 86 6.33 9.50 11.82
CA ALA A 86 6.38 8.41 12.81
C ALA A 86 6.65 7.07 12.15
N TRP A 87 6.08 6.83 10.99
CA TRP A 87 6.31 5.57 10.28
C TRP A 87 7.78 5.41 9.88
N LEU A 88 8.42 6.50 9.46
CA LEU A 88 9.79 6.48 9.01
C LEU A 88 10.81 6.57 10.14
N ASP A 89 10.38 6.90 11.35
CA ASP A 89 11.28 7.06 12.48
C ASP A 89 11.75 5.71 13.01
N PRO A 90 13.03 5.37 12.90
CA PRO A 90 13.51 4.07 13.36
C PRO A 90 13.41 3.90 14.87
N GLU A 91 13.27 5.00 15.62
CA GLU A 91 13.10 4.94 17.08
C GLU A 91 11.65 4.69 17.48
N ALA A 92 10.71 4.86 16.57
CA ALA A 92 9.30 4.63 16.85
C ALA A 92 9.02 3.12 16.74
N GLY A 93 9.23 2.40 17.84
CA GLY A 93 9.08 0.95 17.83
C GLY A 93 7.86 0.43 18.57
N ASN A 94 6.95 1.29 19.01
CA ASN A 94 5.76 0.88 19.72
C ASN A 94 4.81 0.10 18.79
N PRO A 95 4.62 -1.22 19.01
CA PRO A 95 3.78 -2.02 18.11
C PRO A 95 2.35 -1.52 17.99
N LEU A 96 1.79 -1.00 19.07
CA LEU A 96 0.40 -0.50 19.02
C LEU A 96 0.30 0.74 18.13
N LEU A 97 1.29 1.62 18.19
CA LEU A 97 1.32 2.81 17.35
C LEU A 97 1.48 2.42 15.87
N LEU A 98 2.44 1.52 15.60
CA LEU A 98 2.68 1.09 14.22
C LEU A 98 1.45 0.39 13.65
N GLU A 99 0.82 -0.46 14.45
CA GLU A 99 -0.37 -1.18 14.00
C GLU A 99 -1.52 -0.23 13.72
N SER A 100 -1.65 0.84 14.50
CA SER A 100 -2.71 1.82 14.29
C SER A 100 -2.55 2.56 12.96
N MET A 101 -1.34 2.65 12.44
CA MET A 101 -1.07 3.28 11.15
C MET A 101 -1.38 2.38 9.97
N LEU A 102 -1.50 1.06 10.20
CA LEU A 102 -1.69 0.08 9.14
C LEU A 102 -3.17 -0.31 8.99
N GLN A 103 -4.06 0.59 9.32
CA GLN A 103 -5.50 0.37 9.17
C GLN A 103 -5.96 0.79 7.77
N PRO A 104 -7.13 0.31 7.34
CA PRO A 104 -7.68 0.77 6.06
C PRO A 104 -7.84 2.28 6.08
N CYS A 105 -7.48 2.94 5.00
CA CYS A 105 -7.61 4.39 4.92
C CYS A 105 -9.09 4.77 4.81
N PRO A 106 -9.42 6.04 5.12
CA PRO A 106 -10.79 6.51 4.90
C PRO A 106 -11.23 6.32 3.44
N ASP A 107 -12.52 6.05 3.25
CA ASP A 107 -13.05 5.75 1.92
C ASP A 107 -12.84 6.90 0.94
N ASP A 108 -12.90 8.14 1.42
CA ASP A 108 -12.80 9.31 0.54
C ASP A 108 -11.36 9.66 0.15
N TRP A 109 -10.39 8.87 0.58
CA TRP A 109 -9.00 9.06 0.13
C TRP A 109 -8.77 8.50 -1.27
N LEU A 110 -9.72 7.74 -1.80
CA LEU A 110 -9.54 7.05 -3.07
C LEU A 110 -10.69 7.34 -4.01
N GLU A 111 -10.38 7.39 -5.29
CA GLU A 111 -11.37 7.32 -6.36
C GLU A 111 -10.99 6.16 -7.26
N CYS A 112 -11.96 5.71 -8.05
CA CYS A 112 -11.81 4.51 -8.87
C CYS A 112 -12.31 4.80 -10.26
N GLU A 113 -11.59 4.29 -11.26
CA GLU A 113 -12.02 4.39 -12.65
C GLU A 113 -11.60 3.13 -13.38
N ALA A 114 -12.23 2.90 -14.53
CA ALA A 114 -11.86 1.79 -15.39
C ALA A 114 -10.45 2.05 -15.96
N ALA A 115 -9.66 1.00 -15.96
CA ALA A 115 -8.28 1.11 -16.45
C ALA A 115 -8.14 0.56 -17.85
#